data_a22d06bca9ed1623fbf28c7a74d78f80
#
_entry.id   a22d06bca9ed1623fbf28c7a74d78f80
#
_cell.length_a   1.000
_cell.length_b   1.000
_cell.length_c   1.000
_cell.angle_alpha   90.00
_cell.angle_beta   90.00
_cell.angle_gamma   90.00
#
_symmetry.space_group_name_H-M   'P 1'
#
loop_
_entity.id
_entity.type
_entity.pdbx_description
1 polymer ?
#
loop_
_entity_poly.entity_id
_entity_poly.type
_entity_poly.pdbx_seq_one_letter_code
_entity_poly.pdbx_strand_id
1 'polypeptide(L)'
;MREEAPVISRTLASAAAVEVEAKGAPPAGEPDRFDDANSLSSLERERILEAQRQHVRTELDPSHRILEEPPAYIPPNLPFSAMSVPETQVTTLPNGVRVASQETYGQVCTVGVLADCGSRHEVSGNTGVNHLLELLAFQSTETRSAADISALMDELGGATFASGSREQIMYCVDVLRPNVEKALEVLADTVLRPKLTDEDVEAMKKVIEFQHLDLLPEVKLGEGLQVAAYGPLDGGGMQQLGRPHFCPLEAFPNLNAQVIHDFRRDHLLIPEEMVVAGAGIGHDELVTLAERYFSDLVPRSENPSADSSSRRTVDSRYTGGAYQLKTKTVDGFTRVALAFEVDGWHSEDLVPVCVLQTLLGGGNSFSAGGPGKGMYSRLYREVLNRYHWAESAEAFTSFHAESGLLGISGSSIPAKSSDLTRVLADHFDKLASYPVMDEELDRARNMLKCNVLTQLESRLVLFEDIGRQILTYGKREDTAAMCQKIDNVTKEDIMAIARKAISTAPTLATVGDDISKVPRQEDVARFFQQK
;
A
#
# COMPACT_ATOMS: atom_id res chain seq x y z
N MET A 1 -10.55 0.23 9.74
CA MET A 1 -9.63 -0.63 8.97
C MET A 1 -8.72 0.32 8.21
N ARG A 2 -7.41 0.20 8.37
CA ARG A 2 -6.46 1.09 7.68
C ARG A 2 -6.26 0.53 6.29
N GLU A 3 -6.51 1.35 5.32
CA GLU A 3 -6.29 1.03 3.91
C GLU A 3 -4.81 0.93 3.62
N GLU A 4 -4.48 -0.14 3.00
CA GLU A 4 -3.13 -0.44 2.64
C GLU A 4 -2.91 -0.20 1.14
N ALA A 5 -2.13 0.83 0.77
CA ALA A 5 -1.67 1.10 -0.58
C ALA A 5 -0.80 -0.05 -1.16
N PRO A 6 -0.71 -0.21 -2.48
CA PRO A 6 0.08 -1.26 -3.11
C PRO A 6 1.55 -1.27 -2.65
N VAL A 7 2.16 -2.46 -2.53
CA VAL A 7 3.47 -2.68 -1.88
C VAL A 7 4.58 -1.81 -2.44
N ILE A 8 4.64 -1.56 -3.73
CA ILE A 8 5.68 -0.67 -4.27
C ILE A 8 5.42 0.80 -3.91
N SER A 9 4.17 1.25 -3.79
CA SER A 9 3.87 2.59 -3.27
C SER A 9 3.96 2.63 -1.74
N ARG A 10 3.77 1.49 -1.04
CA ARG A 10 3.97 1.36 0.39
C ARG A 10 5.42 1.18 0.80
N THR A 11 6.22 0.45 0.01
CA THR A 11 7.66 0.36 0.23
C THR A 11 8.26 1.76 0.32
N LEU A 12 7.55 2.72 -0.22
CA LEU A 12 7.97 4.11 -0.30
C LEU A 12 7.18 5.06 0.61
N ALA A 13 6.05 4.64 1.20
CA ALA A 13 5.16 5.57 1.91
C ALA A 13 4.92 5.27 3.41
N SER A 14 5.37 4.16 3.98
CA SER A 14 4.98 3.85 5.36
C SER A 14 6.09 3.28 6.23
N ALA A 15 6.76 4.18 6.94
CA ALA A 15 7.28 3.94 8.28
C ALA A 15 6.42 4.74 9.29
N ALA A 16 5.12 4.47 9.37
CA ALA A 16 4.27 5.21 10.32
C ALA A 16 3.28 4.29 11.05
N ALA A 17 3.49 4.24 12.35
CA ALA A 17 2.53 4.02 13.43
C ALA A 17 1.92 2.63 13.62
N VAL A 18 2.60 1.84 14.44
CA VAL A 18 1.92 0.95 15.39
C VAL A 18 1.33 1.83 16.49
N GLU A 19 0.04 2.10 16.46
CA GLU A 19 -0.68 2.65 17.62
C GLU A 19 -1.00 1.52 18.61
N VAL A 20 -0.50 1.69 19.82
CA VAL A 20 -0.96 0.95 20.99
C VAL A 20 -2.38 1.45 21.31
N GLU A 21 -3.38 0.57 21.23
CA GLU A 21 -4.73 0.85 21.68
C GLU A 21 -4.72 1.32 23.15
N ALA A 22 -5.11 2.55 23.36
CA ALA A 22 -5.45 3.04 24.69
C ALA A 22 -6.79 2.40 25.11
N LYS A 23 -6.73 1.39 25.96
CA LYS A 23 -7.91 0.90 26.69
C LYS A 23 -8.49 2.04 27.53
N GLY A 24 -9.81 2.14 27.48
CA GLY A 24 -10.61 3.20 28.06
C GLY A 24 -10.25 3.59 29.50
N ALA A 25 -10.42 4.87 29.78
CA ALA A 25 -10.22 5.47 31.09
C ALA A 25 -11.17 4.84 32.13
N PRO A 26 -10.68 4.51 33.34
CA PRO A 26 -11.56 4.10 34.44
C PRO A 26 -12.33 5.31 34.98
N PRO A 27 -13.50 5.07 35.61
CA PRO A 27 -14.33 6.13 36.15
C PRO A 27 -13.62 6.87 37.31
N ALA A 28 -13.84 8.17 37.36
CA ALA A 28 -13.30 9.05 38.41
C ALA A 28 -13.74 8.61 39.82
N GLY A 29 -12.78 8.36 40.70
CA GLY A 29 -13.08 8.22 42.11
C GLY A 29 -12.23 7.25 42.93
N GLU A 30 -10.91 7.18 42.78
CA GLU A 30 -10.01 6.71 43.84
C GLU A 30 -8.70 7.50 43.81
N PRO A 31 -8.11 7.88 44.97
CA PRO A 31 -6.90 8.70 45.00
C PRO A 31 -5.67 7.90 44.56
N ASP A 32 -4.84 8.57 43.82
CA ASP A 32 -3.60 8.08 43.22
C ASP A 32 -2.68 7.37 44.22
N ARG A 33 -2.39 6.09 43.96
CA ARG A 33 -1.33 5.31 44.64
C ARG A 33 0.07 5.59 44.12
N PHE A 34 0.28 6.66 43.36
CA PHE A 34 1.59 6.98 42.77
C PHE A 34 2.42 7.97 43.60
N ASP A 35 1.89 8.55 44.68
CA ASP A 35 2.63 9.50 45.49
C ASP A 35 3.56 8.86 46.53
N ASP A 36 3.48 7.55 46.78
CA ASP A 36 4.32 6.86 47.76
C ASP A 36 5.76 6.58 47.32
N ALA A 37 6.04 6.63 46.00
CA ALA A 37 7.39 6.36 45.49
C ALA A 37 8.40 7.48 45.79
N ASN A 38 7.93 8.67 46.11
CA ASN A 38 8.79 9.83 46.43
C ASN A 38 9.07 9.99 47.93
N SER A 39 8.42 9.20 48.80
CA SER A 39 8.58 9.23 50.27
C SER A 39 9.66 8.27 50.79
N LEU A 40 10.19 7.37 49.94
CA LEU A 40 11.23 6.43 50.37
C LEU A 40 12.58 7.11 50.51
N SER A 41 13.24 6.90 51.63
CA SER A 41 14.61 7.37 51.84
C SER A 41 15.59 6.73 50.85
N SER A 42 16.71 7.39 50.60
CA SER A 42 17.75 6.88 49.70
C SER A 42 18.23 5.47 50.09
N LEU A 43 18.26 5.16 51.37
CA LEU A 43 18.62 3.86 51.93
C LEU A 43 17.56 2.77 51.65
N GLU A 44 16.28 3.11 51.65
CA GLU A 44 15.20 2.18 51.33
C GLU A 44 15.15 1.87 49.84
N ARG A 45 15.40 2.86 48.96
CA ARG A 45 15.54 2.66 47.50
C ARG A 45 16.72 1.75 47.19
N GLU A 46 17.86 1.94 47.85
CA GLU A 46 19.05 1.11 47.67
C GLU A 46 18.81 -0.35 48.10
N ARG A 47 18.09 -0.57 49.24
CA ARG A 47 17.68 -1.90 49.68
C ARG A 47 16.70 -2.60 48.75
N ILE A 48 15.75 -1.88 48.19
CA ILE A 48 14.81 -2.42 47.19
C ILE A 48 15.56 -2.81 45.91
N LEU A 49 16.47 -1.96 45.40
CA LEU A 49 17.31 -2.26 44.25
C LEU A 49 18.27 -3.42 44.48
N GLU A 50 18.79 -3.55 45.73
CA GLU A 50 19.69 -4.65 46.08
C GLU A 50 18.93 -5.96 46.24
N ALA A 51 17.71 -5.92 46.79
CA ALA A 51 16.78 -7.07 46.86
C ALA A 51 16.36 -7.53 45.45
N GLN A 52 16.04 -6.59 44.55
CA GLN A 52 15.75 -6.90 43.14
C GLN A 52 16.95 -7.50 42.41
N ARG A 53 18.16 -6.98 42.64
CA ARG A 53 19.40 -7.55 42.08
C ARG A 53 19.70 -8.94 42.63
N GLN A 54 19.40 -9.20 43.91
CA GLN A 54 19.56 -10.53 44.48
C GLN A 54 18.49 -11.50 44.00
N HIS A 55 17.25 -11.05 43.82
CA HIS A 55 16.15 -11.88 43.27
C HIS A 55 16.45 -12.29 41.83
N VAL A 56 16.92 -11.36 40.98
CA VAL A 56 17.37 -11.67 39.61
C VAL A 56 18.58 -12.62 39.60
N ARG A 57 19.46 -12.57 40.62
CA ARG A 57 20.61 -13.49 40.71
C ARG A 57 20.23 -14.87 41.20
N THR A 58 19.16 -15.02 41.99
CA THR A 58 18.71 -16.33 42.52
C THR A 58 17.76 -17.08 41.58
N GLU A 59 17.07 -16.37 40.68
CA GLU A 59 16.21 -17.01 39.67
C GLU A 59 16.96 -17.53 38.45
N LEU A 60 18.21 -17.12 38.24
CA LEU A 60 19.09 -17.69 37.22
C LEU A 60 19.81 -18.92 37.84
N ASP A 61 19.09 -20.04 37.97
CA ASP A 61 19.70 -21.34 38.22
C ASP A 61 20.77 -21.58 37.15
N PRO A 62 22.05 -21.84 37.52
CA PRO A 62 23.11 -22.15 36.57
C PRO A 62 22.80 -23.39 35.70
N SER A 63 21.84 -24.24 36.11
CA SER A 63 21.35 -25.37 35.31
C SER A 63 20.39 -24.91 34.19
N HIS A 64 19.86 -23.71 34.25
CA HIS A 64 19.10 -23.06 33.18
C HIS A 64 20.00 -22.15 32.33
N ARG A 65 21.23 -22.59 32.04
CA ARG A 65 21.99 -22.00 30.94
C ARG A 65 21.24 -22.27 29.66
N ILE A 66 20.42 -21.31 29.29
CA ILE A 66 19.79 -21.26 27.99
C ILE A 66 20.94 -21.18 26.99
N LEU A 67 21.22 -22.32 26.35
CA LEU A 67 22.09 -22.47 25.19
C LEU A 67 23.60 -22.31 25.46
N GLU A 68 24.22 -23.28 26.07
CA GLU A 68 25.69 -23.46 25.94
C GLU A 68 26.09 -23.94 24.55
N GLU A 69 25.18 -24.54 23.77
CA GLU A 69 25.41 -24.88 22.38
C GLU A 69 24.26 -24.36 21.50
N PRO A 70 24.59 -23.66 20.41
CA PRO A 70 23.57 -23.36 19.41
C PRO A 70 22.99 -24.66 18.89
N PRO A 71 21.69 -24.71 18.52
CA PRO A 71 21.09 -25.93 17.96
C PRO A 71 21.97 -26.48 16.86
N ALA A 72 22.25 -27.80 16.92
CA ALA A 72 23.22 -28.48 16.06
C ALA A 72 22.99 -28.36 14.54
N TYR A 73 21.82 -27.79 14.13
CA TYR A 73 21.45 -27.55 12.74
C TYR A 73 21.77 -26.14 12.23
N ILE A 74 22.25 -25.23 13.11
CA ILE A 74 22.80 -23.96 12.65
C ILE A 74 24.31 -24.16 12.53
N PRO A 75 24.86 -24.37 11.32
CA PRO A 75 26.31 -24.54 11.17
C PRO A 75 26.99 -23.26 11.65
N PRO A 76 27.88 -23.33 12.64
CA PRO A 76 28.63 -22.16 13.07
C PRO A 76 29.47 -21.69 11.89
N ASN A 77 29.31 -20.42 11.51
CA ASN A 77 30.12 -19.73 10.50
C ASN A 77 29.79 -19.99 9.01
N LEU A 78 28.57 -20.32 8.63
CA LEU A 78 28.19 -20.06 7.24
C LEU A 78 28.13 -18.53 7.05
N PRO A 79 28.97 -17.95 6.17
CA PRO A 79 28.82 -16.55 5.82
C PRO A 79 27.41 -16.35 5.25
N PHE A 80 26.76 -15.23 5.57
CA PHE A 80 25.41 -14.89 5.11
C PHE A 80 25.27 -15.03 3.58
N SER A 81 26.39 -14.85 2.85
CA SER A 81 26.52 -15.08 1.41
C SER A 81 26.42 -16.55 0.96
N ALA A 82 26.46 -17.51 1.87
CA ALA A 82 26.32 -18.93 1.55
C ALA A 82 24.90 -19.47 1.82
N MET A 83 24.01 -18.66 2.39
CA MET A 83 22.59 -18.99 2.49
C MET A 83 21.94 -18.62 1.15
N SER A 84 21.62 -19.62 0.34
CA SER A 84 20.85 -19.38 -0.88
C SER A 84 19.45 -18.91 -0.49
N VAL A 85 19.11 -17.66 -0.84
CA VAL A 85 17.71 -17.23 -0.78
C VAL A 85 16.96 -18.04 -1.84
N PRO A 86 15.84 -18.71 -1.49
CA PRO A 86 15.07 -19.45 -2.47
C PRO A 86 14.60 -18.52 -3.61
N GLU A 87 14.79 -18.97 -4.84
CA GLU A 87 14.35 -18.22 -6.00
C GLU A 87 12.83 -18.33 -6.18
N THR A 88 12.22 -17.28 -6.74
CA THR A 88 10.82 -17.34 -7.16
C THR A 88 10.70 -18.25 -8.37
N GLN A 89 9.84 -19.26 -8.26
CA GLN A 89 9.50 -20.17 -9.36
C GLN A 89 8.18 -19.78 -9.98
N VAL A 90 8.06 -19.96 -11.29
CA VAL A 90 6.85 -19.58 -12.06
C VAL A 90 6.50 -20.70 -13.03
N THR A 91 5.25 -21.13 -13.01
CA THR A 91 4.66 -22.09 -13.96
C THR A 91 3.38 -21.52 -14.54
N THR A 92 3.16 -21.69 -15.84
CA THR A 92 1.90 -21.32 -16.50
C THR A 92 1.08 -22.57 -16.74
N LEU A 93 -0.15 -22.59 -16.21
CA LEU A 93 -1.10 -23.70 -16.41
C LEU A 93 -1.60 -23.71 -17.88
N PRO A 94 -2.14 -24.86 -18.36
CA PRO A 94 -2.64 -24.97 -19.74
C PRO A 94 -3.72 -23.95 -20.11
N ASN A 95 -4.49 -23.48 -19.15
CA ASN A 95 -5.51 -22.45 -19.36
C ASN A 95 -4.99 -21.00 -19.31
N GLY A 96 -3.69 -20.80 -19.03
CA GLY A 96 -3.08 -19.47 -18.98
C GLY A 96 -2.89 -18.88 -17.60
N VAL A 97 -3.46 -19.47 -16.53
CA VAL A 97 -3.21 -19.04 -15.15
C VAL A 97 -1.71 -19.20 -14.82
N ARG A 98 -1.09 -18.16 -14.28
CA ARG A 98 0.29 -18.20 -13.83
C ARG A 98 0.33 -18.55 -12.36
N VAL A 99 1.17 -19.50 -11.99
CA VAL A 99 1.42 -19.92 -10.60
C VAL A 99 2.83 -19.49 -10.22
N ALA A 100 2.98 -18.71 -9.17
CA ALA A 100 4.27 -18.18 -8.75
C ALA A 100 4.48 -18.38 -7.25
N SER A 101 5.62 -18.92 -6.83
CA SER A 101 5.89 -19.10 -5.41
C SER A 101 7.36 -18.93 -5.06
N GLN A 102 7.58 -18.58 -3.79
CA GLN A 102 8.88 -18.57 -3.16
C GLN A 102 8.81 -19.28 -1.81
N GLU A 103 9.64 -20.30 -1.62
CA GLU A 103 9.77 -20.99 -0.35
C GLU A 103 10.49 -20.13 0.68
N THR A 104 10.02 -20.12 1.93
CA THR A 104 10.66 -19.40 3.06
C THR A 104 11.02 -20.33 4.21
N TYR A 105 10.74 -21.65 4.07
CA TYR A 105 10.96 -22.69 5.08
C TYR A 105 10.28 -22.43 6.44
N GLY A 106 9.33 -21.51 6.49
CA GLY A 106 8.53 -21.19 7.68
C GLY A 106 7.38 -22.19 7.90
N GLN A 107 6.75 -22.10 9.07
CA GLN A 107 5.56 -22.92 9.42
C GLN A 107 4.26 -22.31 8.92
N VAL A 108 4.29 -21.08 8.47
CA VAL A 108 3.14 -20.32 7.98
C VAL A 108 3.38 -19.96 6.52
N CYS A 109 2.34 -19.96 5.72
CA CYS A 109 2.38 -19.55 4.33
C CYS A 109 1.27 -18.54 4.03
N THR A 110 1.51 -17.69 3.05
CA THR A 110 0.50 -16.81 2.46
C THR A 110 0.28 -17.26 1.03
N VAL A 111 -0.98 -17.56 0.69
CA VAL A 111 -1.39 -17.95 -0.66
C VAL A 111 -2.55 -17.09 -1.12
N GLY A 112 -2.62 -16.82 -2.41
CA GLY A 112 -3.69 -15.95 -2.89
C GLY A 112 -3.75 -15.84 -4.41
N VAL A 113 -4.69 -15.03 -4.86
CA VAL A 113 -4.94 -14.71 -6.26
C VAL A 113 -4.81 -13.21 -6.46
N LEU A 114 -4.06 -12.83 -7.46
CA LEU A 114 -4.03 -11.47 -7.99
C LEU A 114 -4.56 -11.49 -9.43
N ALA A 115 -5.39 -10.52 -9.77
CA ALA A 115 -5.93 -10.38 -11.12
C ALA A 115 -5.80 -8.94 -11.60
N ASP A 116 -5.55 -8.78 -12.90
CA ASP A 116 -5.58 -7.47 -13.59
C ASP A 116 -7.04 -7.03 -13.74
N CYS A 117 -7.61 -6.59 -12.63
CA CYS A 117 -9.00 -6.17 -12.48
C CYS A 117 -9.07 -5.07 -11.43
N GLY A 118 -9.52 -3.89 -11.81
CA GLY A 118 -9.56 -2.73 -10.92
C GLY A 118 -10.57 -1.69 -11.38
N SER A 119 -10.68 -0.58 -10.63
CA SER A 119 -11.66 0.46 -10.94
C SER A 119 -11.43 1.13 -12.31
N ARG A 120 -10.23 1.02 -12.90
CA ARG A 120 -9.98 1.49 -14.26
C ARG A 120 -10.81 0.76 -15.33
N HIS A 121 -11.24 -0.47 -15.06
CA HIS A 121 -12.05 -1.30 -15.96
C HIS A 121 -13.55 -0.98 -15.86
N GLU A 122 -13.96 -0.19 -14.87
CA GLU A 122 -15.35 0.23 -14.71
C GLU A 122 -15.80 1.17 -15.81
N VAL A 123 -17.10 1.24 -16.01
CA VAL A 123 -17.77 2.21 -16.89
C VAL A 123 -18.83 2.95 -16.09
N SER A 124 -19.44 4.02 -16.64
CA SER A 124 -20.43 4.83 -15.92
C SER A 124 -21.62 4.04 -15.35
N GLY A 125 -21.92 2.87 -15.94
CA GLY A 125 -23.03 2.01 -15.49
C GLY A 125 -22.68 1.05 -14.34
N ASN A 126 -21.39 0.86 -14.04
CA ASN A 126 -20.91 -0.08 -13.02
C ASN A 126 -19.83 0.51 -12.11
N THR A 127 -19.72 1.84 -12.03
CA THR A 127 -18.77 2.52 -11.14
C THR A 127 -18.94 2.05 -9.70
N GLY A 128 -17.84 1.65 -9.06
CA GLY A 128 -17.81 1.16 -7.68
C GLY A 128 -17.93 -0.36 -7.53
N VAL A 129 -18.04 -1.11 -8.62
CA VAL A 129 -18.07 -2.58 -8.56
C VAL A 129 -16.81 -3.16 -7.97
N ASN A 130 -15.62 -2.60 -8.29
CA ASN A 130 -14.37 -3.10 -7.74
C ASN A 130 -14.30 -2.97 -6.21
N HIS A 131 -14.79 -1.87 -5.65
CA HIS A 131 -14.91 -1.68 -4.20
C HIS A 131 -15.93 -2.66 -3.58
N LEU A 132 -17.06 -2.92 -4.25
CA LEU A 132 -18.01 -3.93 -3.80
C LEU A 132 -17.40 -5.33 -3.81
N LEU A 133 -16.60 -5.69 -4.82
CA LEU A 133 -15.91 -6.98 -4.88
C LEU A 133 -14.94 -7.17 -3.71
N GLU A 134 -14.25 -6.11 -3.30
CA GLU A 134 -13.40 -6.14 -2.11
C GLU A 134 -14.23 -6.40 -0.84
N LEU A 135 -15.36 -5.70 -0.65
CA LEU A 135 -16.22 -5.85 0.53
C LEU A 135 -16.98 -7.17 0.56
N LEU A 136 -17.31 -7.72 -0.59
CA LEU A 136 -17.99 -9.01 -0.75
C LEU A 136 -17.03 -10.20 -0.69
N ALA A 137 -15.73 -9.96 -0.58
CA ALA A 137 -14.74 -11.03 -0.44
C ALA A 137 -14.95 -11.83 0.84
N PHE A 138 -14.80 -13.16 0.72
CA PHE A 138 -14.97 -14.11 1.84
C PHE A 138 -16.36 -14.06 2.54
N GLN A 139 -17.36 -13.53 1.84
CA GLN A 139 -18.75 -13.66 2.22
C GLN A 139 -19.28 -15.04 1.76
N SER A 140 -20.59 -15.22 1.66
CA SER A 140 -21.16 -16.49 1.25
C SER A 140 -20.75 -16.91 -0.15
N THR A 141 -20.45 -18.18 -0.32
CA THR A 141 -20.22 -18.84 -1.61
C THR A 141 -21.37 -19.79 -1.96
N GLU A 142 -21.34 -20.41 -3.13
CA GLU A 142 -22.35 -21.43 -3.50
C GLU A 142 -22.31 -22.65 -2.57
N THR A 143 -21.16 -22.93 -1.93
CA THR A 143 -20.94 -24.13 -1.11
C THR A 143 -20.95 -23.85 0.38
N ARG A 144 -20.69 -22.61 0.83
CA ARG A 144 -20.53 -22.22 2.24
C ARG A 144 -21.23 -20.91 2.54
N SER A 145 -21.80 -20.78 3.73
CA SER A 145 -22.24 -19.48 4.25
C SER A 145 -21.04 -18.65 4.75
N ALA A 146 -21.20 -17.33 4.88
CA ALA A 146 -20.20 -16.45 5.47
C ALA A 146 -19.80 -16.88 6.90
N ALA A 147 -20.79 -17.35 7.68
CA ALA A 147 -20.53 -17.86 9.03
C ALA A 147 -19.68 -19.15 9.01
N ASP A 148 -19.92 -20.06 8.05
CA ASP A 148 -19.11 -21.28 7.90
C ASP A 148 -17.68 -20.96 7.47
N ILE A 149 -17.50 -19.97 6.58
CA ILE A 149 -16.17 -19.52 6.14
C ILE A 149 -15.43 -18.92 7.32
N SER A 150 -16.06 -18.02 8.09
CA SER A 150 -15.45 -17.42 9.27
C SER A 150 -15.06 -18.47 10.31
N ALA A 151 -15.98 -19.39 10.64
CA ALA A 151 -15.71 -20.46 11.60
C ALA A 151 -14.56 -21.39 11.14
N LEU A 152 -14.53 -21.72 9.85
CA LEU A 152 -13.46 -22.54 9.28
C LEU A 152 -12.11 -21.82 9.33
N MET A 153 -12.06 -20.53 8.99
CA MET A 153 -10.82 -19.75 9.05
C MET A 153 -10.32 -19.61 10.48
N ASP A 154 -11.22 -19.43 11.46
CA ASP A 154 -10.86 -19.44 12.88
C ASP A 154 -10.31 -20.82 13.33
N GLU A 155 -10.92 -21.93 12.89
CA GLU A 155 -10.45 -23.30 13.15
C GLU A 155 -9.03 -23.53 12.57
N LEU A 156 -8.77 -23.04 11.36
CA LEU A 156 -7.47 -23.14 10.69
C LEU A 156 -6.41 -22.21 11.30
N GLY A 157 -6.81 -21.26 12.13
CA GLY A 157 -5.94 -20.19 12.63
C GLY A 157 -5.46 -19.28 11.51
N GLY A 158 -6.29 -19.08 10.47
CA GLY A 158 -5.97 -18.32 9.29
C GLY A 158 -6.54 -16.89 9.33
N ALA A 159 -5.95 -16.02 8.52
CA ALA A 159 -6.46 -14.68 8.26
C ALA A 159 -6.71 -14.48 6.77
N THR A 160 -7.83 -13.84 6.43
CA THR A 160 -8.22 -13.56 5.05
C THR A 160 -8.05 -12.06 4.76
N PHE A 161 -7.60 -11.76 3.56
CA PHE A 161 -7.43 -10.38 3.09
C PHE A 161 -7.96 -10.25 1.67
N ALA A 162 -8.61 -9.13 1.39
CA ALA A 162 -8.93 -8.71 0.04
C ALA A 162 -8.58 -7.22 -0.09
N SER A 163 -8.06 -6.85 -1.24
CA SER A 163 -7.75 -5.45 -1.54
C SER A 163 -7.91 -5.20 -3.03
N GLY A 164 -8.73 -4.23 -3.37
CA GLY A 164 -8.84 -3.67 -4.71
C GLY A 164 -7.88 -2.51 -4.92
N SER A 165 -7.63 -2.17 -6.16
CA SER A 165 -6.92 -0.96 -6.57
C SER A 165 -7.51 -0.45 -7.90
N ARG A 166 -6.86 0.55 -8.51
CA ARG A 166 -7.27 1.00 -9.84
C ARG A 166 -6.99 -0.03 -10.93
N GLU A 167 -5.97 -0.84 -10.77
CA GLU A 167 -5.53 -1.79 -11.81
C GLU A 167 -5.68 -3.25 -11.42
N GLN A 168 -5.60 -3.57 -10.12
CA GLN A 168 -5.49 -4.95 -9.66
C GLN A 168 -6.43 -5.20 -8.48
N ILE A 169 -6.89 -6.43 -8.36
CA ILE A 169 -7.56 -6.93 -7.16
C ILE A 169 -6.79 -8.14 -6.64
N MET A 170 -6.71 -8.26 -5.33
CA MET A 170 -6.01 -9.31 -4.62
C MET A 170 -6.92 -9.95 -3.58
N TYR A 171 -6.89 -11.27 -3.53
CA TYR A 171 -7.49 -12.09 -2.48
C TYR A 171 -6.41 -13.00 -1.93
N CYS A 172 -6.18 -13.02 -0.62
CA CYS A 172 -5.20 -13.91 -0.04
C CYS A 172 -5.60 -14.43 1.34
N VAL A 173 -4.95 -15.51 1.72
CA VAL A 173 -5.11 -16.17 3.01
C VAL A 173 -3.72 -16.41 3.61
N ASP A 174 -3.57 -16.07 4.89
CA ASP A 174 -2.40 -16.34 5.70
C ASP A 174 -2.73 -17.49 6.65
N VAL A 175 -1.99 -18.62 6.59
CA VAL A 175 -2.38 -19.85 7.28
C VAL A 175 -1.18 -20.73 7.61
N LEU A 176 -1.32 -21.63 8.60
CA LEU A 176 -0.34 -22.67 8.87
C LEU A 176 -0.22 -23.63 7.66
N ARG A 177 1.02 -24.03 7.32
CA ARG A 177 1.31 -24.92 6.17
C ARG A 177 0.42 -26.17 6.07
N PRO A 178 0.18 -26.93 7.14
CA PRO A 178 -0.67 -28.12 7.05
C PRO A 178 -2.12 -27.83 6.61
N ASN A 179 -2.54 -26.58 6.70
CA ASN A 179 -3.92 -26.16 6.42
C ASN A 179 -4.08 -25.46 5.05
N VAL A 180 -2.99 -25.33 4.28
CA VAL A 180 -2.96 -24.56 3.02
C VAL A 180 -3.98 -25.05 1.99
N GLU A 181 -4.17 -26.38 1.87
CA GLU A 181 -5.12 -26.95 0.92
C GLU A 181 -6.55 -26.49 1.21
N LYS A 182 -7.00 -26.55 2.48
CA LYS A 182 -8.34 -26.09 2.89
C LYS A 182 -8.49 -24.58 2.73
N ALA A 183 -7.45 -23.82 3.05
CA ALA A 183 -7.46 -22.37 2.89
C ALA A 183 -7.57 -21.96 1.42
N LEU A 184 -6.83 -22.64 0.53
CA LEU A 184 -6.88 -22.37 -0.91
C LEU A 184 -8.23 -22.82 -1.53
N GLU A 185 -8.87 -23.87 -0.98
CA GLU A 185 -10.23 -24.26 -1.36
C GLU A 185 -11.23 -23.13 -1.08
N VAL A 186 -11.19 -22.54 0.13
CA VAL A 186 -12.06 -21.40 0.50
C VAL A 186 -11.77 -20.18 -0.38
N LEU A 187 -10.49 -19.91 -0.64
CA LEU A 187 -10.07 -18.81 -1.51
C LEU A 187 -10.61 -19.01 -2.94
N ALA A 188 -10.47 -20.21 -3.49
CA ALA A 188 -10.97 -20.53 -4.81
C ALA A 188 -12.50 -20.40 -4.89
N ASP A 189 -13.23 -20.89 -3.88
CA ASP A 189 -14.68 -20.69 -3.80
C ASP A 189 -15.04 -19.20 -3.76
N THR A 190 -14.31 -18.40 -2.98
CA THR A 190 -14.51 -16.95 -2.88
C THR A 190 -14.33 -16.26 -4.24
N VAL A 191 -13.26 -16.61 -4.96
CA VAL A 191 -12.93 -15.99 -6.25
C VAL A 191 -13.82 -16.49 -7.37
N LEU A 192 -14.09 -17.81 -7.43
CA LEU A 192 -14.74 -18.43 -8.57
C LEU A 192 -16.27 -18.54 -8.42
N ARG A 193 -16.76 -18.83 -7.21
CA ARG A 193 -18.16 -19.19 -6.93
C ARG A 193 -18.77 -18.41 -5.77
N PRO A 194 -18.60 -17.06 -5.68
CA PRO A 194 -19.28 -16.31 -4.63
C PRO A 194 -20.80 -16.33 -4.88
N LYS A 195 -21.56 -16.47 -3.81
CA LYS A 195 -23.00 -16.30 -3.84
C LYS A 195 -23.31 -14.82 -3.70
N LEU A 196 -23.55 -14.16 -4.81
CA LEU A 196 -23.87 -12.73 -4.86
C LEU A 196 -25.36 -12.56 -5.01
N THR A 197 -26.03 -12.01 -4.00
CA THR A 197 -27.45 -11.67 -4.05
C THR A 197 -27.64 -10.15 -3.98
N ASP A 198 -28.81 -9.67 -4.41
CA ASP A 198 -29.12 -8.24 -4.29
C ASP A 198 -29.18 -7.80 -2.82
N GLU A 199 -29.56 -8.70 -1.90
CA GLU A 199 -29.54 -8.45 -0.45
C GLU A 199 -28.12 -8.25 0.07
N ASP A 200 -27.15 -9.04 -0.40
CA ASP A 200 -25.73 -8.88 -0.04
C ASP A 200 -25.20 -7.54 -0.55
N VAL A 201 -25.54 -7.17 -1.78
CA VAL A 201 -25.16 -5.88 -2.37
C VAL A 201 -25.74 -4.71 -1.58
N GLU A 202 -27.03 -4.77 -1.23
CA GLU A 202 -27.67 -3.72 -0.41
C GLU A 202 -27.08 -3.63 1.02
N ALA A 203 -26.65 -4.77 1.57
CA ALA A 203 -25.94 -4.77 2.86
C ALA A 203 -24.59 -4.06 2.75
N MET A 204 -23.81 -4.32 1.68
CA MET A 204 -22.50 -3.67 1.47
C MET A 204 -22.62 -2.19 1.12
N LYS A 205 -23.67 -1.76 0.41
CA LYS A 205 -23.95 -0.33 0.20
C LYS A 205 -24.05 0.44 1.52
N LYS A 206 -24.69 -0.15 2.54
CA LYS A 206 -24.73 0.46 3.89
C LYS A 206 -23.34 0.54 4.53
N VAL A 207 -22.51 -0.48 4.33
CA VAL A 207 -21.11 -0.45 4.80
C VAL A 207 -20.35 0.70 4.13
N ILE A 208 -20.54 0.88 2.82
CA ILE A 208 -19.92 1.97 2.06
C ILE A 208 -20.39 3.34 2.58
N GLU A 209 -21.68 3.51 2.90
CA GLU A 209 -22.19 4.74 3.51
C GLU A 209 -21.45 5.08 4.80
N PHE A 210 -21.24 4.09 5.69
CA PHE A 210 -20.47 4.29 6.91
C PHE A 210 -18.99 4.59 6.63
N GLN A 211 -18.37 3.87 5.69
CA GLN A 211 -16.97 4.15 5.29
C GLN A 211 -16.80 5.59 4.79
N HIS A 212 -17.76 6.11 4.01
CA HIS A 212 -17.70 7.50 3.53
C HIS A 212 -17.73 8.55 4.65
N LEU A 213 -18.40 8.24 5.79
CA LEU A 213 -18.39 9.12 6.96
C LEU A 213 -17.01 9.11 7.65
N ASP A 214 -16.34 7.96 7.67
CA ASP A 214 -15.07 7.76 8.37
C ASP A 214 -13.82 7.93 7.49
N LEU A 215 -14.00 8.17 6.17
CA LEU A 215 -12.87 8.40 5.27
C LEU A 215 -12.00 9.56 5.75
N LEU A 216 -10.73 9.25 6.02
CA LEU A 216 -9.74 10.23 6.42
C LEU A 216 -9.56 11.32 5.35
N PRO A 217 -9.31 12.56 5.74
CA PRO A 217 -9.08 13.65 4.78
C PRO A 217 -7.91 13.39 3.83
N GLU A 218 -6.89 12.63 4.26
CA GLU A 218 -5.74 12.21 3.45
C GLU A 218 -6.17 11.27 2.32
N VAL A 219 -7.07 10.33 2.60
CA VAL A 219 -7.63 9.42 1.59
C VAL A 219 -8.44 10.20 0.56
N LYS A 220 -9.29 11.13 1.03
CA LYS A 220 -10.05 12.03 0.15
C LYS A 220 -9.14 12.90 -0.71
N LEU A 221 -8.00 13.33 -0.15
CA LEU A 221 -6.98 14.10 -0.88
C LEU A 221 -6.34 13.26 -1.99
N GLY A 222 -5.95 12.03 -1.68
CA GLY A 222 -5.34 11.10 -2.65
C GLY A 222 -6.30 10.75 -3.79
N GLU A 223 -7.56 10.44 -3.47
CA GLU A 223 -8.60 10.19 -4.49
C GLU A 223 -8.83 11.42 -5.37
N GLY A 224 -8.98 12.60 -4.77
CA GLY A 224 -9.16 13.84 -5.50
C GLY A 224 -7.97 14.18 -6.40
N LEU A 225 -6.76 13.83 -5.97
CA LEU A 225 -5.55 14.01 -6.77
C LEU A 225 -5.59 13.17 -8.05
N GLN A 226 -5.99 11.89 -7.96
CA GLN A 226 -6.11 11.01 -9.12
C GLN A 226 -7.19 11.50 -10.10
N VAL A 227 -8.34 11.91 -9.57
CA VAL A 227 -9.43 12.51 -10.36
C VAL A 227 -8.95 13.76 -11.12
N ALA A 228 -8.12 14.61 -10.47
CA ALA A 228 -7.58 15.80 -11.09
C ALA A 228 -6.47 15.49 -12.12
N ALA A 229 -5.62 14.51 -11.81
CA ALA A 229 -4.49 14.12 -12.67
C ALA A 229 -4.94 13.50 -13.99
N TYR A 230 -6.02 12.72 -13.96
CA TYR A 230 -6.57 11.99 -15.11
C TYR A 230 -8.01 12.41 -15.39
N GLY A 231 -8.22 13.72 -15.42
CA GLY A 231 -9.51 14.34 -15.69
C GLY A 231 -10.03 14.03 -17.10
N PRO A 232 -11.26 14.49 -17.42
CA PRO A 232 -11.84 14.31 -18.75
C PRO A 232 -10.95 14.92 -19.84
N LEU A 233 -10.78 14.20 -20.96
CA LEU A 233 -10.24 14.78 -22.17
C LEU A 233 -11.32 15.58 -22.91
N ASP A 234 -10.92 16.50 -23.78
CA ASP A 234 -11.81 17.36 -24.55
C ASP A 234 -12.98 16.59 -25.19
N GLY A 235 -14.21 16.87 -24.72
CA GLY A 235 -15.44 16.25 -25.22
C GLY A 235 -15.68 14.81 -24.76
N GLY A 236 -14.85 14.23 -23.88
CA GLY A 236 -14.96 12.88 -23.36
C GLY A 236 -15.48 12.79 -21.92
N GLY A 237 -15.72 11.55 -21.49
CA GLY A 237 -15.98 11.22 -20.07
C GLY A 237 -14.70 11.14 -19.25
N MET A 238 -14.85 10.82 -17.95
CA MET A 238 -13.73 10.57 -17.05
C MET A 238 -12.83 9.45 -17.63
N GLN A 239 -11.51 9.67 -17.61
CA GLN A 239 -10.53 8.68 -18.03
C GLN A 239 -10.47 7.54 -17.02
N GLN A 240 -9.94 6.39 -17.43
CA GLN A 240 -9.92 5.17 -16.64
C GLN A 240 -9.19 5.32 -15.30
N LEU A 241 -7.98 5.90 -15.29
CA LEU A 241 -7.21 6.15 -14.06
C LEU A 241 -7.79 7.27 -13.19
N GLY A 242 -8.62 8.15 -13.75
CA GLY A 242 -9.35 9.18 -13.00
C GLY A 242 -10.60 8.66 -12.29
N ARG A 243 -11.02 7.41 -12.52
CA ARG A 243 -12.17 6.84 -11.84
C ARG A 243 -11.87 6.59 -10.37
N PRO A 244 -12.88 6.83 -9.50
CA PRO A 244 -12.68 6.64 -8.07
C PRO A 244 -12.43 5.16 -7.74
N HIS A 245 -11.55 4.93 -6.78
CA HIS A 245 -11.37 3.61 -6.20
C HIS A 245 -12.52 3.28 -5.25
N PHE A 246 -12.96 4.24 -4.45
CA PHE A 246 -14.12 4.10 -3.57
C PHE A 246 -15.41 4.30 -4.35
N CYS A 247 -16.36 3.40 -4.13
CA CYS A 247 -17.68 3.48 -4.76
C CYS A 247 -18.39 4.79 -4.37
N PRO A 248 -18.70 5.68 -5.32
CA PRO A 248 -19.46 6.89 -5.02
C PRO A 248 -20.91 6.55 -4.65
N LEU A 249 -21.49 7.28 -3.69
CA LEU A 249 -22.87 7.04 -3.26
C LEU A 249 -23.89 7.22 -4.40
N GLU A 250 -23.59 8.08 -5.35
CA GLU A 250 -24.41 8.35 -6.53
C GLU A 250 -24.48 7.15 -7.50
N ALA A 251 -23.54 6.20 -7.40
CA ALA A 251 -23.53 5.00 -8.23
C ALA A 251 -24.48 3.89 -7.73
N PHE A 252 -24.95 3.95 -6.49
CA PHE A 252 -25.77 2.93 -5.86
C PHE A 252 -26.99 2.46 -6.68
N PRO A 253 -27.75 3.35 -7.34
CA PRO A 253 -28.89 2.93 -8.13
C PRO A 253 -28.58 1.99 -9.29
N ASN A 254 -27.33 2.01 -9.77
CA ASN A 254 -26.88 1.20 -10.91
C ASN A 254 -26.27 -0.14 -10.48
N LEU A 255 -26.02 -0.34 -9.18
CA LEU A 255 -25.29 -1.51 -8.66
C LEU A 255 -26.27 -2.55 -8.14
N ASN A 256 -26.16 -3.77 -8.66
CA ASN A 256 -26.90 -4.97 -8.25
C ASN A 256 -26.05 -6.22 -8.50
N ALA A 257 -26.52 -7.38 -8.06
CA ALA A 257 -25.78 -8.63 -8.19
C ALA A 257 -25.41 -8.95 -9.64
N GLN A 258 -26.31 -8.71 -10.61
CA GLN A 258 -26.08 -9.00 -12.02
C GLN A 258 -24.92 -8.16 -12.58
N VAL A 259 -24.87 -6.88 -12.26
CA VAL A 259 -23.78 -5.96 -12.69
C VAL A 259 -22.42 -6.44 -12.16
N ILE A 260 -22.38 -6.95 -10.91
CA ILE A 260 -21.17 -7.50 -10.32
C ILE A 260 -20.78 -8.82 -11.01
N HIS A 261 -21.74 -9.71 -11.28
CA HIS A 261 -21.46 -10.94 -12.02
C HIS A 261 -20.91 -10.68 -13.42
N ASP A 262 -21.50 -9.72 -14.15
CA ASP A 262 -21.04 -9.35 -15.48
C ASP A 262 -19.62 -8.78 -15.43
N PHE A 263 -19.33 -7.88 -14.51
CA PHE A 263 -18.00 -7.32 -14.33
C PHE A 263 -16.95 -8.40 -13.98
N ARG A 264 -17.29 -9.33 -13.09
CA ARG A 264 -16.40 -10.45 -12.74
C ARG A 264 -16.09 -11.34 -13.94
N ARG A 265 -17.13 -11.71 -14.72
CA ARG A 265 -16.96 -12.51 -15.94
C ARG A 265 -16.05 -11.82 -16.95
N ASP A 266 -16.22 -10.51 -17.11
CA ASP A 266 -15.56 -9.74 -18.18
C ASP A 266 -14.14 -9.28 -17.80
N HIS A 267 -13.84 -9.15 -16.50
CA HIS A 267 -12.57 -8.56 -16.02
C HIS A 267 -11.82 -9.39 -14.97
N LEU A 268 -12.49 -10.14 -14.09
CA LEU A 268 -11.82 -10.86 -13.01
C LEU A 268 -11.47 -12.30 -13.40
N LEU A 269 -12.40 -13.02 -14.04
CA LEU A 269 -12.28 -14.46 -14.29
C LEU A 269 -11.57 -14.74 -15.63
N ILE A 270 -10.43 -14.10 -15.86
CA ILE A 270 -9.62 -14.24 -17.08
C ILE A 270 -8.30 -14.89 -16.69
N PRO A 271 -8.12 -16.19 -17.04
CA PRO A 271 -6.96 -16.96 -16.58
C PRO A 271 -5.62 -16.36 -17.01
N GLU A 272 -5.51 -15.81 -18.21
CA GLU A 272 -4.27 -15.21 -18.72
C GLU A 272 -3.86 -13.93 -17.95
N GLU A 273 -4.79 -13.33 -17.23
CA GLU A 273 -4.61 -12.11 -16.45
C GLU A 273 -4.68 -12.36 -14.95
N MET A 274 -4.53 -13.64 -14.55
CA MET A 274 -4.56 -14.10 -13.17
C MET A 274 -3.23 -14.72 -12.77
N VAL A 275 -2.83 -14.46 -11.52
CA VAL A 275 -1.68 -15.08 -10.86
C VAL A 275 -2.12 -15.71 -9.57
N VAL A 276 -1.88 -17.01 -9.41
CA VAL A 276 -1.95 -17.70 -8.12
C VAL A 276 -0.57 -17.60 -7.49
N ALA A 277 -0.43 -16.81 -6.43
CA ALA A 277 0.85 -16.56 -5.79
C ALA A 277 0.95 -17.27 -4.44
N GLY A 278 2.19 -17.56 -4.01
CA GLY A 278 2.45 -18.16 -2.71
C GLY A 278 3.81 -17.77 -2.12
N ALA A 279 3.82 -17.40 -0.85
CA ALA A 279 5.03 -17.18 -0.07
C ALA A 279 5.08 -18.19 1.09
N GLY A 280 6.18 -18.94 1.21
CA GLY A 280 6.33 -19.96 2.25
C GLY A 280 5.69 -21.30 1.90
N ILE A 281 5.50 -21.60 0.63
CA ILE A 281 4.96 -22.87 0.11
C ILE A 281 5.86 -23.42 -1.00
N GLY A 282 5.95 -24.74 -1.09
CA GLY A 282 6.65 -25.43 -2.17
C GLY A 282 5.96 -25.21 -3.53
N HIS A 283 6.75 -25.00 -4.60
CA HIS A 283 6.22 -24.68 -5.91
C HIS A 283 5.32 -25.77 -6.48
N ASP A 284 5.77 -27.02 -6.46
CA ASP A 284 5.02 -28.15 -6.99
C ASP A 284 3.70 -28.39 -6.23
N GLU A 285 3.71 -28.13 -4.92
CA GLU A 285 2.50 -28.18 -4.09
C GLU A 285 1.49 -27.13 -4.54
N LEU A 286 1.92 -25.86 -4.69
CA LEU A 286 1.06 -24.78 -5.12
C LEU A 286 0.54 -25.01 -6.54
N VAL A 287 1.37 -25.51 -7.47
CA VAL A 287 0.96 -25.85 -8.83
C VAL A 287 -0.14 -26.92 -8.81
N THR A 288 0.06 -28.00 -8.04
CA THR A 288 -0.94 -29.08 -7.91
C THR A 288 -2.29 -28.55 -7.38
N LEU A 289 -2.25 -27.70 -6.37
CA LEU A 289 -3.45 -27.10 -5.82
C LEU A 289 -4.11 -26.10 -6.79
N ALA A 290 -3.31 -25.29 -7.48
CA ALA A 290 -3.81 -24.37 -8.49
C ALA A 290 -4.47 -25.11 -9.68
N GLU A 291 -3.86 -26.20 -10.16
CA GLU A 291 -4.47 -27.05 -11.18
C GLU A 291 -5.81 -27.62 -10.70
N ARG A 292 -5.91 -28.06 -9.45
CA ARG A 292 -7.14 -28.64 -8.90
C ARG A 292 -8.29 -27.63 -8.85
N TYR A 293 -8.03 -26.38 -8.48
CA TYR A 293 -9.07 -25.42 -8.17
C TYR A 293 -9.33 -24.39 -9.28
N PHE A 294 -8.34 -24.13 -10.16
CA PHE A 294 -8.44 -23.06 -11.17
C PHE A 294 -8.38 -23.58 -12.62
N SER A 295 -8.26 -24.90 -12.85
CA SER A 295 -8.19 -25.46 -14.21
C SER A 295 -9.45 -25.26 -15.04
N ASP A 296 -10.62 -25.13 -14.38
CA ASP A 296 -11.92 -24.97 -15.05
C ASP A 296 -12.15 -23.55 -15.62
N LEU A 297 -11.27 -22.61 -15.33
CA LEU A 297 -11.31 -21.28 -15.95
C LEU A 297 -11.06 -21.41 -17.45
N VAL A 298 -11.97 -20.85 -18.24
CA VAL A 298 -11.92 -20.92 -19.69
C VAL A 298 -11.05 -19.79 -20.24
N PRO A 299 -10.01 -20.10 -21.06
CA PRO A 299 -9.21 -19.10 -21.72
C PRO A 299 -10.07 -18.12 -22.54
N ARG A 300 -9.63 -16.88 -22.59
CA ARG A 300 -10.35 -15.82 -23.31
C ARG A 300 -10.55 -16.15 -24.79
N SER A 301 -9.58 -16.79 -25.41
CA SER A 301 -9.66 -17.24 -26.81
C SER A 301 -10.81 -18.23 -27.07
N GLU A 302 -11.25 -18.94 -26.04
CA GLU A 302 -12.30 -19.94 -26.10
C GLU A 302 -13.64 -19.44 -25.51
N ASN A 303 -13.67 -18.23 -24.95
CA ASN A 303 -14.87 -17.64 -24.35
C ASN A 303 -15.56 -16.68 -25.33
N PRO A 304 -16.64 -17.12 -26.03
CA PRO A 304 -17.33 -16.29 -27.02
C PRO A 304 -18.09 -15.10 -26.41
N SER A 305 -18.28 -15.09 -25.08
CA SER A 305 -18.94 -13.98 -24.37
C SER A 305 -17.97 -12.89 -23.95
N ALA A 306 -16.65 -13.11 -24.01
CA ALA A 306 -15.67 -12.10 -23.72
C ALA A 306 -15.57 -11.12 -24.90
N ASP A 307 -16.33 -10.03 -24.82
CA ASP A 307 -16.25 -8.97 -25.82
C ASP A 307 -14.85 -8.33 -25.78
N SER A 308 -14.04 -8.68 -26.78
CA SER A 308 -12.69 -8.14 -26.96
C SER A 308 -12.69 -6.61 -27.18
N SER A 309 -13.83 -6.01 -27.48
CA SER A 309 -13.98 -4.56 -27.66
C SER A 309 -14.16 -3.82 -26.34
N SER A 310 -14.72 -4.45 -25.31
CA SER A 310 -14.99 -3.83 -24.02
C SER A 310 -13.71 -3.59 -23.19
N ARG A 311 -12.62 -4.31 -23.54
CA ARG A 311 -11.38 -4.33 -22.77
C ARG A 311 -10.17 -3.65 -23.42
N ARG A 312 -10.34 -2.94 -24.52
CA ARG A 312 -9.32 -1.99 -24.94
C ARG A 312 -9.25 -0.88 -23.89
N THR A 313 -8.39 -1.14 -22.90
CA THR A 313 -7.94 -0.06 -22.02
C THR A 313 -7.31 0.99 -22.92
N VAL A 314 -8.00 2.07 -23.11
CA VAL A 314 -7.39 3.25 -23.71
C VAL A 314 -6.45 3.80 -22.65
N ASP A 315 -5.17 3.91 -22.98
CA ASP A 315 -4.20 4.50 -22.06
C ASP A 315 -4.69 5.85 -21.58
N SER A 316 -4.75 6.00 -20.27
CA SER A 316 -5.10 7.28 -19.66
C SER A 316 -3.95 8.25 -19.85
N ARG A 317 -4.29 9.49 -20.21
CA ARG A 317 -3.31 10.55 -20.39
C ARG A 317 -3.36 11.49 -19.22
N TYR A 318 -2.20 11.81 -18.70
CA TYR A 318 -2.10 12.85 -17.68
C TYR A 318 -2.55 14.21 -18.25
N THR A 319 -3.44 14.88 -17.52
CA THR A 319 -3.95 16.19 -17.90
C THR A 319 -3.48 17.29 -16.95
N GLY A 320 -3.07 16.90 -15.75
CA GLY A 320 -2.99 17.85 -14.66
C GLY A 320 -4.38 18.39 -14.29
N GLY A 321 -4.45 19.29 -13.34
CA GLY A 321 -5.72 19.91 -12.97
C GLY A 321 -5.85 20.22 -11.49
N ALA A 322 -7.06 20.54 -11.06
CA ALA A 322 -7.34 20.89 -9.67
C ALA A 322 -8.52 20.10 -9.11
N TYR A 323 -8.37 19.66 -7.87
CA TYR A 323 -9.44 19.11 -7.05
C TYR A 323 -9.57 19.92 -5.77
N GLN A 324 -10.78 20.32 -5.40
CA GLN A 324 -11.03 21.09 -4.19
C GLN A 324 -12.23 20.52 -3.45
N LEU A 325 -12.02 20.07 -2.23
CA LEU A 325 -13.07 19.57 -1.35
C LEU A 325 -13.11 20.39 -0.05
N LYS A 326 -14.15 21.21 0.08
CA LYS A 326 -14.44 21.89 1.33
C LYS A 326 -15.25 20.95 2.22
N THR A 327 -14.64 20.44 3.26
CA THR A 327 -15.26 19.52 4.23
C THR A 327 -14.73 19.80 5.63
N LYS A 328 -15.60 19.62 6.62
CA LYS A 328 -15.20 19.78 8.02
C LYS A 328 -14.23 18.68 8.40
N THR A 329 -13.09 19.05 8.94
CA THR A 329 -12.07 18.14 9.46
C THR A 329 -12.02 18.23 10.99
N VAL A 330 -11.71 17.11 11.65
CA VAL A 330 -11.67 17.06 13.14
C VAL A 330 -10.56 17.95 13.69
N ASP A 331 -9.45 18.03 12.96
CA ASP A 331 -8.24 18.76 13.35
C ASP A 331 -8.17 20.21 12.84
N GLY A 332 -9.10 20.60 11.96
CA GLY A 332 -9.17 21.96 11.39
C GLY A 332 -8.03 22.31 10.43
N PHE A 333 -7.21 21.33 9.99
CA PHE A 333 -6.13 21.58 9.02
C PHE A 333 -6.63 21.59 7.59
N THR A 334 -5.95 22.38 6.76
CA THR A 334 -6.05 22.33 5.30
C THR A 334 -4.90 21.48 4.76
N ARG A 335 -5.27 20.49 3.96
CA ARG A 335 -4.34 19.57 3.30
C ARG A 335 -4.21 19.93 1.84
N VAL A 336 -2.99 19.88 1.37
CA VAL A 336 -2.64 20.21 -0.02
C VAL A 336 -1.74 19.11 -0.56
N ALA A 337 -2.01 18.62 -1.76
CA ALA A 337 -1.11 17.75 -2.51
C ALA A 337 -0.80 18.40 -3.86
N LEU A 338 0.49 18.50 -4.15
CA LEU A 338 1.01 18.98 -5.43
C LEU A 338 1.77 17.82 -6.10
N ALA A 339 1.35 17.43 -7.28
CA ALA A 339 1.98 16.35 -8.04
C ALA A 339 2.19 16.70 -9.51
N PHE A 340 3.10 15.95 -10.12
CA PHE A 340 3.43 16.01 -11.53
C PHE A 340 3.46 14.60 -12.10
N GLU A 341 3.35 14.51 -13.42
CA GLU A 341 3.47 13.25 -14.13
C GLU A 341 4.90 12.68 -14.06
N VAL A 342 4.96 11.38 -13.86
CA VAL A 342 6.13 10.55 -14.12
C VAL A 342 5.68 9.35 -14.96
N ASP A 343 6.62 8.60 -15.51
CA ASP A 343 6.28 7.41 -16.28
C ASP A 343 5.74 6.28 -15.40
N GLY A 344 5.06 5.32 -16.02
CA GLY A 344 4.46 4.18 -15.34
C GLY A 344 5.44 3.05 -15.00
N TRP A 345 4.87 1.88 -14.63
CA TRP A 345 5.61 0.71 -14.13
C TRP A 345 6.73 0.20 -15.04
N HIS A 346 6.61 0.36 -16.36
CA HIS A 346 7.57 -0.19 -17.31
C HIS A 346 8.74 0.74 -17.63
N SER A 347 8.80 1.91 -16.99
CA SER A 347 9.86 2.89 -17.23
C SER A 347 11.18 2.53 -16.55
N GLU A 348 12.28 2.84 -17.20
CA GLU A 348 13.61 2.80 -16.58
C GLU A 348 13.77 3.85 -15.47
N ASP A 349 12.96 4.91 -15.48
CA ASP A 349 12.95 5.97 -14.50
C ASP A 349 12.29 5.55 -13.16
N LEU A 350 11.67 4.36 -13.08
CA LEU A 350 10.94 3.90 -11.89
C LEU A 350 11.81 3.94 -10.62
N VAL A 351 12.99 3.31 -10.67
CA VAL A 351 13.89 3.24 -9.51
C VAL A 351 14.45 4.62 -9.15
N PRO A 352 14.93 5.44 -10.09
CA PRO A 352 15.29 6.83 -9.83
C PRO A 352 14.17 7.67 -9.20
N VAL A 353 12.91 7.53 -9.63
CA VAL A 353 11.74 8.21 -9.01
C VAL A 353 11.57 7.76 -7.56
N CYS A 354 11.74 6.46 -7.27
CA CYS A 354 11.67 5.93 -5.92
C CYS A 354 12.80 6.47 -5.01
N VAL A 355 14.01 6.60 -5.54
CA VAL A 355 15.12 7.23 -4.80
C VAL A 355 14.83 8.71 -4.55
N LEU A 356 14.29 9.43 -5.53
CA LEU A 356 13.91 10.83 -5.39
C LEU A 356 12.80 11.02 -4.33
N GLN A 357 11.77 10.17 -4.32
CA GLN A 357 10.73 10.18 -3.30
C GLN A 357 11.31 9.95 -1.91
N THR A 358 12.22 8.97 -1.75
CA THR A 358 12.89 8.66 -0.48
C THR A 358 13.82 9.82 -0.04
N LEU A 359 14.49 10.50 -0.97
CA LEU A 359 15.32 11.67 -0.71
C LEU A 359 14.48 12.84 -0.17
N LEU A 360 13.34 13.10 -0.78
CA LEU A 360 12.37 14.07 -0.27
C LEU A 360 11.85 13.63 1.09
N GLY A 361 11.36 12.40 1.20
CA GLY A 361 10.87 11.79 2.45
C GLY A 361 9.79 12.62 3.12
N GLY A 362 9.97 12.93 4.39
CA GLY A 362 9.00 13.70 5.17
C GLY A 362 8.21 12.87 6.17
N GLY A 363 7.07 13.39 6.60
CA GLY A 363 6.18 12.79 7.59
C GLY A 363 5.41 13.83 8.38
N ASN A 364 5.01 13.49 9.60
CA ASN A 364 4.32 14.38 10.51
C ASN A 364 5.29 15.11 11.45
N SER A 365 4.92 16.32 11.91
CA SER A 365 5.70 17.12 12.85
C SER A 365 5.89 16.42 14.21
N PHE A 366 4.94 15.58 14.63
CA PHE A 366 4.99 14.75 15.83
C PHE A 366 5.51 13.34 15.58
N SER A 367 6.33 13.13 14.59
CA SER A 367 6.86 11.79 14.34
C SER A 367 7.66 11.30 15.56
N ALA A 368 7.26 10.18 16.13
CA ALA A 368 8.03 9.42 17.12
C ALA A 368 9.21 8.69 16.45
N GLY A 369 9.83 9.35 15.46
CA GLY A 369 11.00 8.85 14.75
C GLY A 369 12.16 8.68 15.71
N GLY A 370 12.95 7.66 15.46
CA GLY A 370 14.27 7.47 16.09
C GLY A 370 15.35 7.64 15.03
N PRO A 371 16.61 7.46 15.41
CA PRO A 371 17.70 7.39 14.45
C PRO A 371 17.38 6.38 13.33
N GLY A 372 17.61 6.76 12.07
CA GLY A 372 17.36 5.91 10.90
C GLY A 372 15.92 5.93 10.33
N LYS A 373 14.99 6.67 10.93
CA LYS A 373 13.59 6.74 10.47
C LYS A 373 13.27 7.94 9.56
N GLY A 374 14.20 8.36 8.72
CA GLY A 374 13.95 9.40 7.72
C GLY A 374 13.95 10.84 8.22
N MET A 375 14.27 11.10 9.50
CA MET A 375 14.32 12.46 10.07
C MET A 375 15.38 13.36 9.44
N TYR A 376 16.26 12.83 8.62
CA TYR A 376 17.26 13.57 7.85
C TYR A 376 16.89 13.75 6.38
N SER A 377 15.68 13.33 5.98
CA SER A 377 15.15 13.60 4.65
C SER A 377 14.94 15.11 4.43
N ARG A 378 14.86 15.50 3.16
CA ARG A 378 14.81 16.93 2.79
C ARG A 378 13.57 17.63 3.38
N LEU A 379 12.38 17.08 3.22
CA LEU A 379 11.15 17.68 3.75
C LEU A 379 11.13 17.75 5.27
N TYR A 380 11.69 16.75 5.94
CA TYR A 380 11.77 16.78 7.40
C TYR A 380 12.66 17.92 7.88
N ARG A 381 13.86 18.07 7.28
CA ARG A 381 14.83 19.10 7.66
C ARG A 381 14.43 20.52 7.25
N GLU A 382 13.90 20.67 6.04
CA GLU A 382 13.70 21.98 5.43
C GLU A 382 12.25 22.48 5.55
N VAL A 383 11.29 21.62 5.88
CA VAL A 383 9.89 22.01 6.09
C VAL A 383 9.48 21.80 7.53
N LEU A 384 9.44 20.56 8.02
CA LEU A 384 8.90 20.25 9.36
C LEU A 384 9.72 20.88 10.49
N ASN A 385 11.06 20.80 10.42
CA ASN A 385 11.93 21.41 11.43
C ASN A 385 12.05 22.94 11.28
N ARG A 386 11.61 23.52 10.15
CA ARG A 386 11.79 24.95 9.87
C ARG A 386 10.53 25.75 10.05
N TYR A 387 9.39 25.19 9.73
CA TYR A 387 8.09 25.88 9.74
C TYR A 387 7.13 25.26 10.74
N HIS A 388 7.03 25.86 11.93
CA HIS A 388 6.17 25.38 13.03
C HIS A 388 4.66 25.35 12.70
N TRP A 389 4.25 25.93 11.60
CA TRP A 389 2.86 25.91 11.10
C TRP A 389 2.59 24.75 10.13
N ALA A 390 3.60 24.03 9.71
CA ALA A 390 3.47 22.82 8.89
C ALA A 390 3.30 21.61 9.82
N GLU A 391 2.14 20.97 9.74
CA GLU A 391 1.83 19.80 10.56
C GLU A 391 2.37 18.52 9.90
N SER A 392 2.26 18.44 8.57
CA SER A 392 2.84 17.36 7.79
C SER A 392 3.45 17.87 6.50
N ALA A 393 4.43 17.16 5.98
CA ALA A 393 4.97 17.32 4.64
C ALA A 393 5.63 15.99 4.24
N GLU A 394 5.12 15.34 3.19
CA GLU A 394 5.54 14.00 2.79
C GLU A 394 5.53 13.85 1.27
N ALA A 395 6.58 13.22 0.74
CA ALA A 395 6.66 12.86 -0.67
C ALA A 395 5.98 11.51 -0.91
N PHE A 396 5.23 11.43 -1.99
CA PHE A 396 4.54 10.22 -2.41
C PHE A 396 4.70 9.94 -3.89
N THR A 397 4.49 8.70 -4.26
CA THR A 397 4.39 8.26 -5.65
C THR A 397 3.13 7.42 -5.85
N SER A 398 2.56 7.46 -7.05
CA SER A 398 1.47 6.58 -7.46
C SER A 398 1.76 6.13 -8.88
N PHE A 399 2.05 4.84 -9.07
CA PHE A 399 2.39 4.31 -10.39
C PHE A 399 1.23 3.49 -10.94
N HIS A 400 1.03 3.60 -12.25
CA HIS A 400 0.10 2.82 -13.06
C HIS A 400 0.85 2.25 -14.27
N ALA A 401 0.17 1.44 -15.07
CA ALA A 401 0.81 0.77 -16.22
C ALA A 401 1.44 1.76 -17.18
N GLU A 402 0.70 2.81 -17.57
CA GLU A 402 1.10 3.78 -18.59
C GLU A 402 1.62 5.12 -18.07
N SER A 403 1.32 5.48 -16.83
CA SER A 403 1.62 6.80 -16.26
C SER A 403 1.78 6.68 -14.74
N GLY A 404 2.35 7.68 -14.12
CA GLY A 404 2.48 7.77 -12.66
C GLY A 404 2.47 9.21 -12.17
N LEU A 405 2.41 9.36 -10.86
CA LEU A 405 2.48 10.64 -10.17
C LEU A 405 3.64 10.64 -9.18
N LEU A 406 4.40 11.72 -9.19
CA LEU A 406 5.33 12.08 -8.12
C LEU A 406 4.82 13.35 -7.48
N GLY A 407 4.57 13.32 -6.18
CA GLY A 407 3.99 14.45 -5.47
C GLY A 407 4.57 14.69 -4.10
N ILE A 408 4.23 15.84 -3.55
CA ILE A 408 4.44 16.19 -2.14
C ILE A 408 3.07 16.62 -1.58
N SER A 409 2.64 15.96 -0.51
CA SER A 409 1.48 16.38 0.27
C SER A 409 1.91 17.05 1.56
N GLY A 410 1.05 17.88 2.12
CA GLY A 410 1.30 18.48 3.41
C GLY A 410 0.02 19.06 4.00
N SER A 411 0.05 19.33 5.29
CA SER A 411 -1.04 19.93 6.05
C SER A 411 -0.58 21.14 6.87
N SER A 412 -1.45 22.11 7.00
CA SER A 412 -1.20 23.31 7.81
C SER A 412 -2.51 23.93 8.27
N ILE A 413 -2.42 24.88 9.19
CA ILE A 413 -3.56 25.74 9.50
C ILE A 413 -4.02 26.48 8.24
N PRO A 414 -5.33 26.73 8.05
CA PRO A 414 -5.87 27.32 6.82
C PRO A 414 -5.21 28.64 6.41
N ALA A 415 -4.83 29.47 7.40
CA ALA A 415 -4.16 30.76 7.17
C ALA A 415 -2.79 30.61 6.49
N LYS A 416 -2.16 29.43 6.55
CA LYS A 416 -0.83 29.11 6.03
C LYS A 416 -0.82 28.20 4.81
N SER A 417 -1.98 27.82 4.31
CA SER A 417 -2.08 26.90 3.16
C SER A 417 -1.44 27.47 1.88
N SER A 418 -1.47 28.78 1.66
CA SER A 418 -0.74 29.42 0.55
C SER A 418 0.77 29.31 0.70
N ASP A 419 1.28 29.56 1.93
CA ASP A 419 2.71 29.44 2.23
C ASP A 419 3.16 27.98 2.06
N LEU A 420 2.36 27.01 2.54
CA LEU A 420 2.61 25.58 2.36
C LEU A 420 2.74 25.23 0.88
N THR A 421 1.73 25.56 0.06
CA THR A 421 1.75 25.27 -1.39
C THR A 421 3.00 25.82 -2.07
N ARG A 422 3.41 27.04 -1.71
CA ARG A 422 4.64 27.66 -2.23
C ARG A 422 5.90 26.87 -1.81
N VAL A 423 5.98 26.46 -0.54
CA VAL A 423 7.12 25.67 -0.04
C VAL A 423 7.22 24.32 -0.76
N LEU A 424 6.07 23.64 -0.99
CA LEU A 424 6.06 22.39 -1.75
C LEU A 424 6.55 22.59 -3.20
N ALA A 425 6.10 23.66 -3.86
CA ALA A 425 6.53 24.01 -5.21
C ALA A 425 8.04 24.37 -5.27
N ASP A 426 8.55 25.11 -4.28
CA ASP A 426 9.96 25.46 -4.18
C ASP A 426 10.87 24.22 -4.07
N HIS A 427 10.42 23.13 -3.46
CA HIS A 427 11.20 21.87 -3.38
C HIS A 427 11.34 21.18 -4.73
N PHE A 428 10.28 21.15 -5.55
CA PHE A 428 10.38 20.66 -6.92
C PHE A 428 11.29 21.51 -7.79
N ASP A 429 11.16 22.82 -7.71
CA ASP A 429 12.01 23.76 -8.46
C ASP A 429 13.50 23.62 -8.09
N LYS A 430 13.82 23.48 -6.80
CA LYS A 430 15.20 23.28 -6.33
C LYS A 430 15.79 21.98 -6.87
N LEU A 431 15.00 20.89 -6.91
CA LEU A 431 15.44 19.59 -7.46
C LEU A 431 15.75 19.68 -8.95
N ALA A 432 14.96 20.46 -9.70
CA ALA A 432 15.16 20.65 -11.13
C ALA A 432 16.32 21.62 -11.45
N SER A 433 16.61 22.56 -10.54
CA SER A 433 17.56 23.66 -10.75
C SER A 433 18.97 23.35 -10.22
N TYR A 434 19.07 22.60 -9.13
CA TYR A 434 20.33 22.36 -8.44
C TYR A 434 20.59 20.87 -8.20
N PRO A 435 21.83 20.38 -8.40
CA PRO A 435 22.15 19.00 -8.09
C PRO A 435 22.04 18.74 -6.58
N VAL A 436 21.60 17.55 -6.22
CA VAL A 436 21.56 17.10 -4.83
C VAL A 436 22.97 16.83 -4.29
N MET A 437 23.17 16.91 -2.97
CA MET A 437 24.45 16.59 -2.35
C MET A 437 24.71 15.08 -2.34
N ASP A 438 25.99 14.65 -2.39
CA ASP A 438 26.36 13.23 -2.38
C ASP A 438 25.84 12.53 -1.13
N GLU A 439 26.02 13.14 0.04
CA GLU A 439 25.57 12.56 1.30
C GLU A 439 24.04 12.44 1.40
N GLU A 440 23.32 13.32 0.71
CA GLU A 440 21.85 13.27 0.66
C GLU A 440 21.38 12.11 -0.24
N LEU A 441 22.00 11.96 -1.40
CA LEU A 441 21.70 10.86 -2.33
C LEU A 441 22.08 9.50 -1.73
N ASP A 442 23.25 9.39 -1.11
CA ASP A 442 23.71 8.15 -0.49
C ASP A 442 22.80 7.72 0.68
N ARG A 443 22.31 8.69 1.48
CA ARG A 443 21.31 8.39 2.52
C ARG A 443 20.02 7.86 1.91
N ALA A 444 19.53 8.49 0.84
CA ALA A 444 18.30 8.06 0.16
C ALA A 444 18.42 6.64 -0.43
N ARG A 445 19.53 6.34 -1.12
CA ARG A 445 19.84 5.00 -1.63
C ARG A 445 19.86 3.95 -0.52
N ASN A 446 20.60 4.20 0.56
CA ASN A 446 20.69 3.27 1.69
C ASN A 446 19.35 3.09 2.39
N MET A 447 18.58 4.16 2.54
CA MET A 447 17.25 4.10 3.14
C MET A 447 16.26 3.29 2.28
N LEU A 448 16.26 3.53 0.97
CA LEU A 448 15.40 2.76 0.05
C LEU A 448 15.77 1.28 0.05
N LYS A 449 17.06 0.93 -0.03
CA LYS A 449 17.50 -0.47 0.08
C LYS A 449 17.07 -1.11 1.40
N CYS A 450 17.27 -0.40 2.52
CA CYS A 450 16.84 -0.89 3.82
C CYS A 450 15.32 -1.13 3.85
N ASN A 451 14.52 -0.18 3.36
CA ASN A 451 13.06 -0.30 3.32
C ASN A 451 12.61 -1.50 2.47
N VAL A 452 13.17 -1.65 1.26
CA VAL A 452 12.83 -2.78 0.37
C VAL A 452 13.16 -4.12 1.04
N LEU A 453 14.36 -4.26 1.58
CA LEU A 453 14.79 -5.52 2.19
C LEU A 453 13.97 -5.84 3.46
N THR A 454 13.76 -4.87 4.34
CA THR A 454 13.00 -5.07 5.58
C THR A 454 11.54 -5.41 5.31
N GLN A 455 10.93 -4.80 4.29
CA GLN A 455 9.54 -5.10 3.95
C GLN A 455 9.37 -6.50 3.37
N LEU A 456 10.33 -6.98 2.57
CA LEU A 456 10.31 -8.33 2.03
C LEU A 456 10.52 -9.43 3.09
N GLU A 457 10.93 -9.08 4.32
CA GLU A 457 10.92 -10.01 5.46
C GLU A 457 9.48 -10.36 5.91
N SER A 458 8.52 -9.48 5.63
CA SER A 458 7.11 -9.79 5.83
C SER A 458 6.60 -10.73 4.74
N ARG A 459 6.09 -11.89 5.15
CA ARG A 459 5.57 -12.89 4.23
C ARG A 459 4.40 -12.38 3.36
N LEU A 460 3.49 -11.60 3.95
CA LEU A 460 2.39 -10.99 3.20
C LEU A 460 2.90 -10.02 2.13
N VAL A 461 3.89 -9.20 2.48
CA VAL A 461 4.53 -8.27 1.54
C VAL A 461 5.28 -9.04 0.44
N LEU A 462 5.99 -10.12 0.80
CA LEU A 462 6.66 -10.98 -0.17
C LEU A 462 5.67 -11.62 -1.15
N PHE A 463 4.55 -12.13 -0.63
CA PHE A 463 3.46 -12.68 -1.45
C PHE A 463 2.93 -11.63 -2.45
N GLU A 464 2.63 -10.44 -1.97
CA GLU A 464 2.12 -9.35 -2.80
C GLU A 464 3.15 -8.91 -3.84
N ASP A 465 4.42 -8.81 -3.49
CA ASP A 465 5.51 -8.48 -4.40
C ASP A 465 5.68 -9.53 -5.51
N ILE A 466 5.65 -10.84 -5.15
CA ILE A 466 5.66 -11.92 -6.15
C ILE A 466 4.49 -11.77 -7.11
N GLY A 467 3.27 -11.71 -6.59
CA GLY A 467 2.07 -11.66 -7.40
C GLY A 467 2.03 -10.46 -8.34
N ARG A 468 2.33 -9.27 -7.83
CA ARG A 468 2.35 -8.02 -8.62
C ARG A 468 3.41 -8.03 -9.71
N GLN A 469 4.65 -8.41 -9.39
CA GLN A 469 5.71 -8.42 -10.39
C GLN A 469 5.43 -9.45 -11.49
N ILE A 470 4.92 -10.63 -11.15
CA ILE A 470 4.53 -11.63 -12.15
C ILE A 470 3.34 -11.13 -12.99
N LEU A 471 2.36 -10.49 -12.36
CA LEU A 471 1.21 -9.94 -13.09
C LEU A 471 1.63 -8.84 -14.06
N THR A 472 2.47 -7.91 -13.62
CA THR A 472 2.88 -6.72 -14.38
C THR A 472 4.00 -7.00 -15.39
N TYR A 473 5.04 -7.76 -14.98
CA TYR A 473 6.26 -7.94 -15.80
C TYR A 473 6.44 -9.37 -16.32
N GLY A 474 5.62 -10.33 -15.88
CA GLY A 474 5.78 -11.74 -16.22
C GLY A 474 6.96 -12.42 -15.52
N LYS A 475 7.75 -11.69 -14.76
CA LYS A 475 8.92 -12.17 -14.00
C LYS A 475 9.09 -11.35 -12.73
N ARG A 476 9.75 -11.95 -11.73
CA ARG A 476 10.17 -11.23 -10.53
C ARG A 476 11.65 -10.88 -10.60
N GLU A 477 11.99 -9.66 -10.25
CA GLU A 477 13.37 -9.21 -10.18
C GLU A 477 14.01 -9.61 -8.85
N ASP A 478 15.26 -10.07 -8.91
CA ASP A 478 16.04 -10.38 -7.73
C ASP A 478 16.35 -9.13 -6.89
N THR A 479 16.30 -9.28 -5.56
CA THR A 479 16.55 -8.19 -4.61
C THR A 479 17.95 -7.60 -4.73
N ALA A 480 18.97 -8.43 -5.07
CA ALA A 480 20.33 -7.94 -5.28
C ALA A 480 20.40 -7.06 -6.54
N ALA A 481 19.73 -7.46 -7.62
CA ALA A 481 19.63 -6.67 -8.85
C ALA A 481 18.90 -5.34 -8.58
N MET A 482 17.82 -5.36 -7.80
CA MET A 482 17.11 -4.13 -7.38
C MET A 482 18.02 -3.21 -6.56
N CYS A 483 18.75 -3.74 -5.59
CA CYS A 483 19.72 -2.95 -4.80
C CYS A 483 20.79 -2.33 -5.70
N GLN A 484 21.29 -3.05 -6.70
CA GLN A 484 22.26 -2.52 -7.65
C GLN A 484 21.68 -1.39 -8.51
N LYS A 485 20.43 -1.50 -8.97
CA LYS A 485 19.76 -0.40 -9.67
C LYS A 485 19.65 0.85 -8.79
N ILE A 486 19.31 0.69 -7.51
CA ILE A 486 19.25 1.79 -6.54
C ILE A 486 20.63 2.45 -6.38
N ASP A 487 21.70 1.66 -6.26
CA ASP A 487 23.07 2.17 -6.13
C ASP A 487 23.57 2.92 -7.38
N ASN A 488 23.05 2.57 -8.55
CA ASN A 488 23.44 3.19 -9.82
C ASN A 488 22.74 4.54 -10.09
N VAL A 489 21.70 4.92 -9.33
CA VAL A 489 20.97 6.19 -9.53
C VAL A 489 21.91 7.37 -9.28
N THR A 490 22.04 8.28 -10.24
CA THR A 490 22.94 9.44 -10.18
C THR A 490 22.21 10.74 -9.77
N LYS A 491 22.97 11.80 -9.48
CA LYS A 491 22.39 13.14 -9.26
C LYS A 491 21.74 13.69 -10.52
N GLU A 492 22.31 13.37 -11.66
CA GLU A 492 21.85 13.74 -12.98
C GLU A 492 20.49 13.12 -13.28
N ASP A 493 20.27 11.85 -12.88
CA ASP A 493 18.98 11.17 -13.01
C ASP A 493 17.93 11.87 -12.15
N ILE A 494 18.24 12.16 -10.88
CA ILE A 494 17.32 12.88 -9.97
C ILE A 494 16.92 14.23 -10.56
N MET A 495 17.89 14.99 -11.08
CA MET A 495 17.63 16.31 -11.67
C MET A 495 16.86 16.21 -13.00
N ALA A 496 17.14 15.20 -13.82
CA ALA A 496 16.45 14.95 -15.09
C ALA A 496 14.96 14.63 -14.83
N ILE A 497 14.68 13.75 -13.87
CA ILE A 497 13.30 13.41 -13.46
C ILE A 497 12.57 14.66 -12.94
N ALA A 498 13.20 15.43 -12.06
CA ALA A 498 12.57 16.64 -11.52
C ALA A 498 12.26 17.65 -12.64
N ARG A 499 13.15 17.84 -13.61
CA ARG A 499 12.92 18.70 -14.78
C ARG A 499 11.79 18.19 -15.66
N LYS A 500 11.78 16.89 -15.95
CA LYS A 500 10.72 16.25 -16.73
C LYS A 500 9.38 16.43 -16.04
N ALA A 501 9.29 16.17 -14.74
CA ALA A 501 8.09 16.30 -13.94
C ALA A 501 7.52 17.74 -13.99
N ILE A 502 8.32 18.76 -13.64
CA ILE A 502 7.84 20.15 -13.62
C ILE A 502 7.56 20.74 -15.02
N SER A 503 7.97 20.07 -16.10
CA SER A 503 7.60 20.46 -17.46
C SER A 503 6.17 20.09 -17.82
N THR A 504 5.52 19.23 -17.04
CA THR A 504 4.11 18.87 -17.19
C THR A 504 3.20 19.84 -16.43
N ALA A 505 1.92 19.82 -16.72
CA ALA A 505 0.96 20.64 -15.97
C ALA A 505 0.87 20.13 -14.52
N PRO A 506 0.92 20.99 -13.48
CA PRO A 506 0.78 20.54 -12.10
C PRO A 506 -0.63 20.00 -11.82
N THR A 507 -0.72 18.99 -10.97
CA THR A 507 -1.98 18.57 -10.33
C THR A 507 -2.01 19.07 -8.89
N LEU A 508 -3.08 19.77 -8.52
CA LEU A 508 -3.26 20.35 -7.19
C LEU A 508 -4.55 19.84 -6.56
N ALA A 509 -4.43 19.04 -5.50
CA ALA A 509 -5.58 18.61 -4.70
C ALA A 509 -5.59 19.32 -3.35
N THR A 510 -6.79 19.66 -2.87
CA THR A 510 -6.98 20.36 -1.60
C THR A 510 -8.21 19.84 -0.86
N VAL A 511 -8.05 19.59 0.44
CA VAL A 511 -9.13 19.14 1.34
C VAL A 511 -9.03 19.90 2.67
N GLY A 512 -10.14 20.48 3.16
CA GLY A 512 -10.16 21.16 4.45
C GLY A 512 -11.40 22.01 4.68
N ASP A 513 -11.54 22.53 5.88
CA ASP A 513 -12.67 23.40 6.29
C ASP A 513 -12.62 24.75 5.57
N ASP A 514 -11.44 25.33 5.46
CA ASP A 514 -11.20 26.58 4.75
C ASP A 514 -10.02 26.42 3.78
N ILE A 515 -10.37 26.34 2.50
CA ILE A 515 -9.43 26.19 1.38
C ILE A 515 -9.23 27.51 0.61
N SER A 516 -9.79 28.61 1.09
CA SER A 516 -9.84 29.91 0.37
C SER A 516 -8.45 30.53 0.15
N LYS A 517 -7.45 30.14 0.93
CA LYS A 517 -6.08 30.65 0.84
C LYS A 517 -5.18 29.80 -0.04
N VAL A 518 -5.62 28.62 -0.47
CA VAL A 518 -4.83 27.79 -1.39
C VAL A 518 -4.78 28.46 -2.76
N PRO A 519 -3.61 28.60 -3.38
CA PRO A 519 -3.48 29.16 -4.72
C PRO A 519 -4.27 28.34 -5.75
N ARG A 520 -4.66 28.95 -6.85
CA ARG A 520 -5.24 28.22 -7.98
C ARG A 520 -4.14 27.41 -8.68
N GLN A 521 -4.54 26.33 -9.32
CA GLN A 521 -3.62 25.48 -10.09
C GLN A 521 -2.87 26.29 -11.16
N GLU A 522 -3.54 27.25 -11.82
CA GLU A 522 -2.94 28.11 -12.83
C GLU A 522 -1.85 29.04 -12.24
N ASP A 523 -1.98 29.46 -10.98
CA ASP A 523 -0.98 30.27 -10.29
C ASP A 523 0.27 29.42 -9.98
N VAL A 524 0.08 28.14 -9.60
CA VAL A 524 1.15 27.18 -9.41
C VAL A 524 1.84 26.86 -10.74
N ALA A 525 1.08 26.66 -11.82
CA ALA A 525 1.63 26.43 -13.15
C ALA A 525 2.50 27.61 -13.62
N ARG A 526 2.04 28.85 -13.40
CA ARG A 526 2.82 30.06 -13.72
C ARG A 526 4.13 30.15 -12.94
N PHE A 527 4.18 29.66 -11.71
CA PHE A 527 5.42 29.64 -10.93
C PHE A 527 6.52 28.83 -11.62
N PHE A 528 6.19 27.71 -12.25
CA PHE A 528 7.16 26.87 -12.98
C PHE A 528 7.47 27.39 -14.39
N GLN A 529 6.57 28.13 -15.03
CA GLN A 529 6.77 28.70 -16.38
C GLN A 529 7.62 29.98 -16.41
N GLN A 530 7.74 30.69 -15.29
CA GLN A 530 8.47 31.97 -15.22
C GLN A 530 9.96 31.81 -14.99
N LYS A 531 10.44 30.60 -14.92
CA LYS A 531 11.86 30.24 -14.71
C LYS A 531 12.41 29.44 -15.85
#